data_0fd80ee1663bfa196b5c7d0dda3cb7ae
#
_entry.id   0fd80ee1663bfa196b5c7d0dda3cb7ae
#
_cell.length_a   1.000
_cell.length_b   1.000
_cell.length_c   1.000
_cell.angle_alpha   90.00
_cell.angle_beta   90.00
_cell.angle_gamma   90.00
#
_symmetry.space_group_name_H-M   'P 1'
#
loop_
_entity.id
_entity.type
_entity.pdbx_description
1 polymer ?
#
loop_
_entity_poly.entity_id
_entity_poly.type
_entity_poly.pdbx_seq_one_letter_code
_entity_poly.pdbx_strand_id
1 'polypeptide(L)'
;EYITRRYGASTQKLSTYIFLFISIFTTGSFLYPIAKIIEVAAGIPLSSSILILGLFCMIYVSLGGLRAVVVTDVLQFIILFAAVIIVIPLAFGEVGGVPEFLARVPEGFFTLFAGEYNWVFIVAFMLYNLFFLGGNWAYVQRYTSVRTPKDAKKVGMLFGVLYAFS
;
A
#
# COMPACT_ATOMS: atom_id res chain seq x y z
N GLU A 1 23.47 -11.06 1.28
CA GLU A 1 24.21 -12.25 0.86
C GLU A 1 24.35 -12.34 -0.68
N TYR A 2 23.28 -12.21 -1.46
CA TYR A 2 23.33 -12.24 -2.94
C TYR A 2 24.26 -11.17 -3.54
N ILE A 3 24.09 -9.92 -3.13
CA ILE A 3 24.90 -8.79 -3.61
C ILE A 3 26.37 -9.00 -3.24
N THR A 4 26.65 -9.49 -2.05
CA THR A 4 28.02 -9.77 -1.59
C THR A 4 28.68 -10.85 -2.43
N ARG A 5 27.97 -11.93 -2.71
CA ARG A 5 28.49 -13.05 -3.52
C ARG A 5 28.75 -12.66 -4.98
N ARG A 6 27.90 -11.82 -5.55
CA ARG A 6 27.99 -11.46 -6.97
C ARG A 6 28.85 -10.23 -7.26
N TYR A 7 28.81 -9.23 -6.37
CA TYR A 7 29.42 -7.92 -6.61
C TYR A 7 30.43 -7.48 -5.54
N GLY A 8 30.66 -8.31 -4.52
CA GLY A 8 31.61 -8.02 -3.45
C GLY A 8 31.05 -7.19 -2.30
N ALA A 9 31.83 -7.14 -1.20
CA ALA A 9 31.43 -6.50 0.05
C ALA A 9 31.29 -4.96 -0.05
N SER A 10 32.08 -4.31 -0.89
CA SER A 10 32.03 -2.85 -1.08
C SER A 10 30.71 -2.42 -1.73
N THR A 11 30.26 -3.16 -2.75
CA THR A 11 28.98 -2.92 -3.41
C THR A 11 27.80 -3.17 -2.48
N GLN A 12 27.88 -4.20 -1.63
CA GLN A 12 26.87 -4.45 -0.61
C GLN A 12 26.74 -3.27 0.37
N LYS A 13 27.87 -2.77 0.89
CA LYS A 13 27.87 -1.62 1.82
C LYS A 13 27.23 -0.40 1.17
N LEU A 14 27.64 -0.06 -0.04
CA LEU A 14 27.09 1.08 -0.78
C LEU A 14 25.58 0.92 -0.99
N SER A 15 25.14 -0.24 -1.46
CA SER A 15 23.71 -0.54 -1.64
C SER A 15 22.93 -0.40 -0.33
N THR A 16 23.48 -0.88 0.79
CA THR A 16 22.84 -0.77 2.10
C THR A 16 22.62 0.68 2.51
N TYR A 17 23.63 1.55 2.33
CA TYR A 17 23.49 2.98 2.64
C TYR A 17 22.47 3.68 1.74
N ILE A 18 22.46 3.35 0.44
CA ILE A 18 21.47 3.90 -0.50
C ILE A 18 20.06 3.46 -0.10
N PHE A 19 19.84 2.18 0.19
CA PHE A 19 18.54 1.69 0.64
C PHE A 19 18.10 2.29 1.97
N LEU A 20 19.01 2.47 2.93
CA LEU A 20 18.72 3.13 4.19
C LEU A 20 18.24 4.57 3.97
N PHE A 21 18.97 5.31 3.13
CA PHE A 21 18.62 6.69 2.80
C PHE A 21 17.24 6.79 2.14
N ILE A 22 16.97 5.97 1.11
CA ILE A 22 15.67 5.92 0.44
C ILE A 22 14.56 5.54 1.42
N SER A 23 14.80 4.57 2.32
CA SER A 23 13.81 4.12 3.30
C SER A 23 13.39 5.21 4.27
N ILE A 24 14.29 6.09 4.69
CA ILE A 24 13.97 7.22 5.57
C ILE A 24 12.96 8.14 4.90
N PHE A 25 13.20 8.54 3.65
CA PHE A 25 12.28 9.40 2.90
C PHE A 25 10.94 8.71 2.61
N THR A 26 10.98 7.44 2.20
CA THR A 26 9.78 6.67 1.91
C THR A 26 8.90 6.52 3.15
N THR A 27 9.50 6.20 4.30
CA THR A 27 8.76 6.07 5.57
C THR A 27 8.14 7.41 5.98
N GLY A 28 8.87 8.52 5.86
CA GLY A 28 8.34 9.86 6.12
C GLY A 28 7.15 10.19 5.22
N SER A 29 7.25 9.86 3.94
CA SER A 29 6.16 10.08 2.97
C SER A 29 4.88 9.31 3.30
N PHE A 30 4.97 8.13 3.89
CA PHE A 30 3.79 7.36 4.33
C PHE A 30 3.21 7.85 5.66
N LEU A 31 4.03 8.36 6.57
CA LEU A 31 3.55 8.88 7.86
C LEU A 31 2.80 10.21 7.72
N TYR A 32 3.24 11.06 6.80
CA TYR A 32 2.69 12.41 6.62
C TYR A 32 1.18 12.45 6.35
N PRO A 33 0.63 11.71 5.36
CA PRO A 33 -0.81 11.73 5.08
C PRO A 33 -1.65 11.28 6.27
N ILE A 34 -1.22 10.24 6.98
CA ILE A 34 -1.92 9.71 8.16
C ILE A 34 -1.92 10.74 9.29
N ALA A 35 -0.76 11.34 9.56
CA ALA A 35 -0.63 12.39 10.57
C ALA A 35 -1.47 13.63 10.23
N LYS A 36 -1.62 13.96 8.95
CA LYS A 36 -2.49 15.05 8.48
C LYS A 36 -3.97 14.77 8.73
N ILE A 37 -4.39 13.53 8.53
CA ILE A 37 -5.76 13.11 8.87
C ILE A 37 -6.02 13.25 10.38
N ILE A 38 -5.07 12.83 11.22
CA ILE A 38 -5.17 12.97 12.69
C ILE A 38 -5.22 14.45 13.11
N GLU A 39 -4.42 15.30 12.48
CA GLU A 39 -4.44 16.75 12.72
C GLU A 39 -5.83 17.33 12.46
N VAL A 40 -6.45 16.99 11.33
CA VAL A 40 -7.78 17.49 10.94
C VAL A 40 -8.89 16.88 11.78
N ALA A 41 -8.83 15.59 12.08
CA ALA A 41 -9.89 14.88 12.79
C ALA A 41 -9.85 15.05 14.31
N ALA A 42 -8.65 15.08 14.92
CA ALA A 42 -8.45 15.11 16.36
C ALA A 42 -7.85 16.42 16.88
N GLY A 43 -7.46 17.36 16.00
CA GLY A 43 -6.84 18.62 16.39
C GLY A 43 -5.42 18.49 16.97
N ILE A 44 -4.78 17.33 16.81
CA ILE A 44 -3.42 17.10 17.30
C ILE A 44 -2.42 17.68 16.30
N PRO A 45 -1.43 18.51 16.72
CA PRO A 45 -0.47 19.09 15.81
C PRO A 45 0.26 18.04 14.96
N LEU A 46 0.50 18.35 13.68
CA LEU A 46 1.10 17.44 12.69
C LEU A 46 2.42 16.80 13.18
N SER A 47 3.30 17.59 13.78
CA SER A 47 4.58 17.11 14.30
C SER A 47 4.42 16.08 15.43
N SER A 48 3.48 16.34 16.34
CA SER A 48 3.15 15.41 17.43
C SER A 48 2.54 14.13 16.89
N SER A 49 1.64 14.22 15.92
CA SER A 49 1.02 13.07 15.27
C SER A 49 2.06 12.18 14.57
N ILE A 50 3.01 12.76 13.84
CA ILE A 50 4.11 12.02 13.20
C ILE A 50 4.97 11.30 14.26
N LEU A 51 5.33 11.97 15.34
CA LEU A 51 6.14 11.37 16.40
C LEU A 51 5.41 10.22 17.10
N ILE A 52 4.14 10.41 17.45
CA ILE A 52 3.32 9.38 18.13
C ILE A 52 3.17 8.17 17.21
N LEU A 53 2.80 8.36 15.94
CA LEU A 53 2.66 7.28 14.97
C LEU A 53 3.98 6.54 14.74
N GLY A 54 5.06 7.28 14.52
CA GLY A 54 6.38 6.70 14.30
C GLY A 54 6.87 5.89 15.49
N LEU A 55 6.72 6.41 16.71
CA LEU A 55 7.08 5.73 17.93
C LEU A 55 6.24 4.46 18.14
N PHE A 56 4.94 4.55 17.93
CA PHE A 56 4.03 3.41 18.02
C PHE A 56 4.40 2.31 17.03
N CYS A 57 4.63 2.67 15.75
CA CYS A 57 5.08 1.72 14.74
C CYS A 57 6.42 1.08 15.11
N MET A 58 7.37 1.86 15.58
CA MET A 58 8.69 1.37 15.98
C MET A 58 8.58 0.35 17.13
N ILE A 59 7.77 0.64 18.14
CA ILE A 59 7.58 -0.24 19.29
C ILE A 59 6.95 -1.56 18.86
N TYR A 60 5.81 -1.54 18.17
CA TYR A 60 5.13 -2.80 17.86
C TYR A 60 5.89 -3.67 16.85
N VAL A 61 6.59 -3.05 15.87
CA VAL A 61 7.43 -3.78 14.93
C VAL A 61 8.67 -4.38 15.62
N SER A 62 9.27 -3.64 16.54
CA SER A 62 10.44 -4.12 17.30
C SER A 62 10.10 -5.29 18.21
N LEU A 63 8.91 -5.28 18.83
CA LEU A 63 8.45 -6.34 19.72
C LEU A 63 7.95 -7.60 18.99
N GLY A 64 7.24 -7.41 17.89
CA GLY A 64 6.54 -8.52 17.22
C GLY A 64 7.09 -8.90 15.85
N GLY A 65 8.01 -8.11 15.29
CA GLY A 65 8.61 -8.35 13.98
C GLY A 65 7.59 -8.55 12.87
N LEU A 66 7.93 -9.34 11.87
CA LEU A 66 7.06 -9.63 10.72
C LEU A 66 5.71 -10.24 11.13
N ARG A 67 5.67 -11.04 12.20
CA ARG A 67 4.43 -11.69 12.66
C ARG A 67 3.41 -10.66 13.15
N ALA A 68 3.84 -9.67 13.92
CA ALA A 68 2.97 -8.60 14.37
C ALA A 68 2.44 -7.78 13.19
N VAL A 69 3.31 -7.46 12.22
CA VAL A 69 2.92 -6.72 11.01
C VAL A 69 1.83 -7.47 10.23
N VAL A 70 1.99 -8.78 10.00
CA VAL A 70 0.99 -9.58 9.28
C VAL A 70 -0.35 -9.62 10.03
N VAL A 71 -0.34 -9.74 11.35
CA VAL A 71 -1.58 -9.71 12.15
C VAL A 71 -2.28 -8.36 12.07
N THR A 72 -1.52 -7.26 12.18
CA THR A 72 -2.07 -5.91 12.04
C THR A 72 -2.58 -5.64 10.62
N ASP A 73 -1.89 -6.12 9.58
CA ASP A 73 -2.35 -6.02 8.19
C ASP A 73 -3.75 -6.68 8.01
N VAL A 74 -3.95 -7.87 8.60
CA VAL A 74 -5.26 -8.56 8.54
C VAL A 74 -6.34 -7.76 9.26
N LEU A 75 -6.07 -7.23 10.44
CA LEU A 75 -7.03 -6.39 11.17
C LEU A 75 -7.37 -5.11 10.40
N GLN A 76 -6.38 -4.44 9.84
CA GLN A 76 -6.55 -3.25 9.00
C GLN A 76 -7.38 -3.56 7.76
N PHE A 77 -7.14 -4.70 7.12
CA PHE A 77 -7.94 -5.15 5.98
C PHE A 77 -9.43 -5.32 6.36
N ILE A 78 -9.72 -5.98 7.49
CA ILE A 78 -11.11 -6.17 7.95
C ILE A 78 -11.79 -4.81 8.20
N ILE A 79 -11.10 -3.88 8.87
CA ILE A 79 -11.63 -2.54 9.16
C ILE A 79 -11.88 -1.77 7.85
N LEU A 80 -10.91 -1.78 6.92
CA LEU A 80 -11.02 -1.10 5.64
C LEU A 80 -12.19 -1.68 4.82
N PHE A 81 -12.31 -2.99 4.75
CA PHE A 81 -13.37 -3.67 4.01
C PHE A 81 -14.76 -3.37 4.61
N ALA A 82 -14.87 -3.36 5.94
CA ALA A 82 -16.11 -2.96 6.61
C ALA A 82 -16.44 -1.49 6.31
N ALA A 83 -15.46 -0.59 6.36
CA ALA A 83 -15.67 0.82 6.04
C ALA A 83 -16.17 1.01 4.59
N VAL A 84 -15.61 0.30 3.61
CA VAL A 84 -16.04 0.35 2.20
C VAL A 84 -17.49 -0.13 2.06
N ILE A 85 -17.87 -1.25 2.71
CA ILE A 85 -19.23 -1.78 2.69
C ILE A 85 -20.25 -0.77 3.27
N ILE A 86 -19.85 0.01 4.27
CA ILE A 86 -20.72 1.01 4.89
C ILE A 86 -20.77 2.29 4.05
N VAL A 87 -19.62 2.78 3.58
CA VAL A 87 -19.52 4.08 2.89
C VAL A 87 -20.19 4.06 1.52
N ILE A 88 -20.07 2.96 0.76
CA ILE A 88 -20.66 2.87 -0.57
C ILE A 88 -22.19 3.06 -0.55
N PRO A 89 -22.98 2.32 0.25
CA PRO A 89 -24.42 2.56 0.32
C PRO A 89 -24.79 3.96 0.83
N LEU A 90 -24.05 4.49 1.81
CA LEU A 90 -24.28 5.83 2.30
C LEU A 90 -24.05 6.88 1.22
N ALA A 91 -22.96 6.77 0.47
CA ALA A 91 -22.65 7.68 -0.64
C ALA A 91 -23.74 7.64 -1.73
N PHE A 92 -24.22 6.43 -2.09
CA PHE A 92 -25.32 6.30 -3.03
C PHE A 92 -26.65 6.87 -2.47
N GLY A 93 -26.89 6.73 -1.18
CA GLY A 93 -28.05 7.32 -0.52
C GLY A 93 -28.07 8.84 -0.61
N GLU A 94 -26.93 9.49 -0.37
CA GLU A 94 -26.79 10.96 -0.47
C GLU A 94 -26.97 11.50 -1.90
N VAL A 95 -26.61 10.72 -2.91
CA VAL A 95 -26.75 11.11 -4.33
C VAL A 95 -28.17 10.87 -4.86
N GLY A 96 -29.00 10.09 -4.15
CA GLY A 96 -30.35 9.72 -4.62
C GLY A 96 -30.40 8.32 -5.29
N GLY A 97 -29.39 7.50 -5.03
CA GLY A 97 -29.28 6.14 -5.52
C GLY A 97 -28.47 5.98 -6.80
N VAL A 98 -28.32 4.73 -7.25
CA VAL A 98 -27.53 4.40 -8.45
C VAL A 98 -28.08 5.03 -9.73
N PRO A 99 -29.40 5.12 -9.96
CA PRO A 99 -29.94 5.77 -11.17
C PRO A 99 -29.59 7.26 -11.24
N GLU A 100 -29.72 7.97 -10.13
CA GLU A 100 -29.41 9.41 -10.05
C GLU A 100 -27.89 9.66 -10.21
N PHE A 101 -27.07 8.79 -9.61
CA PHE A 101 -25.62 8.82 -9.83
C PHE A 101 -25.29 8.70 -11.32
N LEU A 102 -25.83 7.70 -12.02
CA LEU A 102 -25.57 7.49 -13.45
C LEU A 102 -26.06 8.66 -14.33
N ALA A 103 -27.14 9.32 -13.92
CA ALA A 103 -27.66 10.49 -14.62
C ALA A 103 -26.79 11.75 -14.45
N ARG A 104 -26.05 11.87 -13.34
CA ARG A 104 -25.21 13.02 -13.01
C ARG A 104 -23.75 12.85 -13.41
N VAL A 105 -23.35 11.65 -13.81
CA VAL A 105 -21.97 11.36 -14.21
C VAL A 105 -21.62 12.17 -15.48
N PRO A 106 -20.48 12.89 -15.52
CA PRO A 106 -20.03 13.60 -16.70
C PRO A 106 -19.84 12.67 -17.90
N GLU A 107 -20.03 13.22 -19.10
CA GLU A 107 -19.74 12.50 -20.33
C GLU A 107 -18.28 12.02 -20.34
N GLY A 108 -18.08 10.75 -20.69
CA GLY A 108 -16.75 10.16 -20.74
C GLY A 108 -16.22 9.60 -19.41
N PHE A 109 -16.95 9.70 -18.29
CA PHE A 109 -16.49 9.19 -16.99
C PHE A 109 -16.16 7.69 -17.01
N PHE A 110 -16.91 6.89 -17.78
CA PHE A 110 -16.68 5.45 -17.92
C PHE A 110 -15.76 5.08 -19.10
N THR A 111 -15.13 6.07 -19.75
CA THR A 111 -14.17 5.78 -20.82
C THR A 111 -12.83 5.35 -20.21
N LEU A 112 -12.31 4.20 -20.67
CA LEU A 112 -11.01 3.67 -20.24
C LEU A 112 -9.83 4.56 -20.70
N PHE A 113 -10.03 5.32 -21.77
CA PHE A 113 -9.01 6.16 -22.37
C PHE A 113 -9.51 7.60 -22.41
N ALA A 114 -9.01 8.44 -21.51
CA ALA A 114 -9.39 9.84 -21.43
C ALA A 114 -8.13 10.72 -21.23
N GLY A 115 -7.95 11.68 -22.14
CA GLY A 115 -6.86 12.65 -22.05
C GLY A 115 -5.47 12.02 -22.00
N GLU A 116 -4.77 12.22 -20.89
CA GLU A 116 -3.40 11.70 -20.67
C GLU A 116 -3.35 10.19 -20.44
N TYR A 117 -4.47 9.57 -20.06
CA TYR A 117 -4.58 8.14 -19.80
C TYR A 117 -4.85 7.35 -21.08
N ASN A 118 -3.87 7.35 -21.99
CA ASN A 118 -3.94 6.59 -23.22
C ASN A 118 -3.45 5.13 -23.00
N TRP A 119 -3.59 4.29 -24.05
CA TRP A 119 -3.18 2.89 -23.97
C TRP A 119 -1.70 2.70 -23.62
N VAL A 120 -0.82 3.63 -24.05
CA VAL A 120 0.62 3.59 -23.74
C VAL A 120 0.85 3.81 -22.26
N PHE A 121 0.14 4.78 -21.65
CA PHE A 121 0.18 5.02 -20.22
C PHE A 121 -0.28 3.79 -19.43
N ILE A 122 -1.40 3.16 -19.84
CA ILE A 122 -1.93 1.98 -19.15
C ILE A 122 -0.93 0.82 -19.20
N VAL A 123 -0.34 0.54 -20.37
CA VAL A 123 0.67 -0.51 -20.50
C VAL A 123 1.93 -0.19 -19.67
N ALA A 124 2.41 1.05 -19.73
CA ALA A 124 3.56 1.48 -18.94
C ALA A 124 3.28 1.37 -17.43
N PHE A 125 2.09 1.75 -16.98
CA PHE A 125 1.66 1.67 -15.60
C PHE A 125 1.50 0.22 -15.13
N MET A 126 0.97 -0.68 -15.96
CA MET A 126 0.92 -2.11 -15.69
C MET A 126 2.32 -2.71 -15.54
N LEU A 127 3.24 -2.40 -16.44
CA LEU A 127 4.62 -2.85 -16.35
C LEU A 127 5.32 -2.30 -15.12
N TYR A 128 5.15 -1.02 -14.83
CA TYR A 128 5.67 -0.41 -13.61
C TYR A 128 5.20 -1.15 -12.36
N ASN A 129 3.89 -1.40 -12.23
CA ASN A 129 3.34 -2.13 -11.09
C ASN A 129 3.83 -3.58 -11.01
N LEU A 130 3.98 -4.27 -12.15
CA LEU A 130 4.53 -5.61 -12.19
C LEU A 130 5.95 -5.67 -11.61
N PHE A 131 6.82 -4.74 -12.01
CA PHE A 131 8.17 -4.65 -11.48
C PHE A 131 8.20 -4.16 -10.04
N PHE A 132 7.36 -3.19 -9.69
CA PHE A 132 7.28 -2.65 -8.34
C PHE A 132 6.81 -3.70 -7.33
N LEU A 133 5.73 -4.41 -7.62
CA LEU A 133 5.20 -5.46 -6.72
C LEU A 133 6.10 -6.70 -6.69
N GLY A 134 6.68 -7.09 -7.85
CA GLY A 134 7.57 -8.25 -7.95
C GLY A 134 8.97 -8.02 -7.40
N GLY A 135 9.46 -6.78 -7.39
CA GLY A 135 10.81 -6.42 -6.94
C GLY A 135 10.89 -5.78 -5.55
N ASN A 136 9.78 -5.33 -5.00
CA ASN A 136 9.76 -4.68 -3.70
C ASN A 136 9.86 -5.72 -2.57
N TRP A 137 10.87 -5.55 -1.71
CA TRP A 137 11.15 -6.47 -0.61
C TRP A 137 9.96 -6.65 0.35
N ALA A 138 9.18 -5.61 0.61
CA ALA A 138 8.01 -5.69 1.48
C ALA A 138 6.98 -6.73 1.01
N TYR A 139 6.79 -6.88 -0.30
CA TYR A 139 5.91 -7.91 -0.87
C TYR A 139 6.63 -9.26 -0.98
N VAL A 140 7.87 -9.28 -1.48
CA VAL A 140 8.67 -10.49 -1.65
C VAL A 140 8.85 -11.22 -0.32
N GLN A 141 9.08 -10.51 0.77
CA GLN A 141 9.21 -11.08 2.11
C GLN A 141 7.98 -11.90 2.53
N ARG A 142 6.78 -11.46 2.17
CA ARG A 142 5.54 -12.19 2.48
C ARG A 142 5.44 -13.50 1.69
N TYR A 143 5.85 -13.51 0.43
CA TYR A 143 5.84 -14.74 -0.40
C TYR A 143 6.92 -15.73 0.01
N THR A 144 8.04 -15.25 0.52
CA THR A 144 9.17 -16.10 0.95
C THR A 144 9.03 -16.60 2.39
N SER A 145 8.11 -16.05 3.17
CA SER A 145 7.88 -16.44 4.57
C SER A 145 6.98 -17.67 4.75
N VAL A 146 6.37 -18.18 3.67
CA VAL A 146 5.49 -19.35 3.70
C VAL A 146 6.27 -20.65 3.49
N ARG A 147 5.69 -21.79 3.94
CA ARG A 147 6.38 -23.09 3.98
C ARG A 147 6.65 -23.70 2.61
N THR A 148 5.73 -23.53 1.67
CA THR A 148 5.82 -24.19 0.35
C THR A 148 5.62 -23.23 -0.81
N PRO A 149 6.19 -23.53 -2.00
CA PRO A 149 5.92 -22.72 -3.21
C PRO A 149 4.43 -22.70 -3.60
N LYS A 150 3.67 -23.74 -3.25
CA LYS A 150 2.21 -23.77 -3.48
C LYS A 150 1.49 -22.74 -2.61
N ASP A 151 1.92 -22.57 -1.36
CA ASP A 151 1.34 -21.57 -0.48
C ASP A 151 1.73 -20.16 -0.90
N ALA A 152 2.96 -19.93 -1.38
CA ALA A 152 3.38 -18.66 -1.97
C ALA A 152 2.48 -18.26 -3.16
N LYS A 153 2.13 -19.22 -4.04
CA LYS A 153 1.19 -18.98 -5.14
C LYS A 153 -0.20 -18.59 -4.64
N LYS A 154 -0.72 -19.27 -3.59
CA LYS A 154 -2.02 -18.93 -2.99
C LYS A 154 -2.02 -17.52 -2.39
N VAL A 155 -0.92 -17.15 -1.68
CA VAL A 155 -0.78 -15.79 -1.14
C VAL A 155 -0.80 -14.75 -2.25
N GLY A 156 -0.06 -14.98 -3.35
CA GLY A 156 -0.06 -14.08 -4.51
C GLY A 156 -1.43 -13.96 -5.18
N MET A 157 -2.15 -15.07 -5.34
CA MET A 157 -3.51 -15.06 -5.90
C MET A 157 -4.50 -14.34 -4.99
N LEU A 158 -4.45 -14.61 -3.68
CA LEU A 158 -5.31 -13.95 -2.70
C LEU A 158 -5.04 -12.45 -2.67
N PHE A 159 -3.76 -12.04 -2.65
CA PHE A 159 -3.37 -10.64 -2.71
C PHE A 159 -3.92 -9.95 -3.97
N GLY A 160 -3.78 -10.59 -5.15
CA GLY A 160 -4.29 -10.04 -6.40
C GLY A 160 -5.81 -9.85 -6.39
N VAL A 161 -6.55 -10.84 -5.90
CA VAL A 161 -8.02 -10.76 -5.76
C VAL A 161 -8.43 -9.65 -4.79
N LEU A 162 -7.85 -9.63 -3.60
CA LEU A 162 -8.20 -8.62 -2.59
C LEU A 162 -7.82 -7.19 -3.04
N TYR A 163 -6.69 -7.05 -3.73
CA TYR A 163 -6.26 -5.75 -4.26
C TYR A 163 -7.16 -5.25 -5.40
N ALA A 164 -7.77 -6.15 -6.16
CA ALA A 164 -8.74 -5.77 -7.20
C ALA A 164 -10.08 -5.28 -6.63
N PHE A 165 -10.39 -5.64 -5.38
CA PHE A 165 -11.62 -5.22 -4.70
C PHE A 165 -11.43 -4.04 -3.74
N SER A 166 -10.22 -3.63 -3.45
CA SER A 166 -9.91 -2.51 -2.57
C SER A 166 -9.68 -1.21 -3.34
#